data_7632d28b7a53fcc0066c6decb1fdc4ad
#
_entry.id   7632d28b7a53fcc0066c6decb1fdc4ad
#
_cell.length_a   1.000
_cell.length_b   1.000
_cell.length_c   1.000
_cell.angle_alpha   90.00
_cell.angle_beta   90.00
_cell.angle_gamma   90.00
#
_symmetry.space_group_name_H-M   'P 1'
#
loop_
_entity.id
_entity.type
_entity.pdbx_description
1 polymer ?
#
loop_
_entity_poly.entity_id
_entity_poly.type
_entity_poly.pdbx_seq_one_letter_code
_entity_poly.pdbx_strand_id
1 'polypeptide(L)'
;ERTRAARFAFERDRQRFVLSHGVLRQLLARYTHIKAGEIQFITGRHGKPALAAPSVPSGNIQFSLSHSGEYALVAVARGREVGVDVEVFKANMDCAKLAERFFAPREAQAMATLCGEPQQRMFYRLWTAKEAYFKGLGVGLSLGLERCEIVFDGESPHARVRLADSGTSDHAWQIQSLSLPDGLAGAVAASGGDWELHRYESTAYSLA
;
A
#
# COMPACT_ATOMS: atom_id res chain seq x y z
N GLU A 1 -3.62 -19.54 -2.07
CA GLU A 1 -2.56 -19.15 -1.13
C GLU A 1 -1.58 -20.30 -0.88
N ARG A 2 -2.04 -21.51 -0.49
CA ARG A 2 -1.14 -22.67 -0.23
C ARG A 2 -0.23 -22.98 -1.41
N THR A 3 -0.78 -23.01 -2.63
CA THR A 3 0.00 -23.22 -3.86
C THR A 3 1.03 -22.12 -4.11
N ARG A 4 0.70 -20.86 -3.75
CA ARG A 4 1.62 -19.73 -3.86
C ARG A 4 2.72 -19.81 -2.80
N ALA A 5 2.35 -20.16 -1.56
CA ALA A 5 3.30 -20.35 -0.47
C ALA A 5 4.35 -21.43 -0.80
N ALA A 6 3.94 -22.52 -1.44
CA ALA A 6 4.83 -23.63 -1.85
C ALA A 6 5.80 -23.25 -2.98
N ARG A 7 5.65 -22.12 -3.65
CA ARG A 7 6.53 -21.68 -4.75
C ARG A 7 7.66 -20.74 -4.31
N PHE A 8 7.69 -20.32 -3.04
CA PHE A 8 8.77 -19.48 -2.56
C PHE A 8 10.08 -20.29 -2.47
N ALA A 9 11.13 -19.71 -3.04
CA ALA A 9 12.46 -20.33 -3.03
C ALA A 9 13.13 -20.31 -1.64
N PHE A 10 12.80 -19.28 -0.83
CA PHE A 10 13.37 -19.11 0.50
C PHE A 10 12.31 -19.28 1.57
N GLU A 11 12.64 -20.08 2.59
CA GLU A 11 11.73 -20.37 3.72
C GLU A 11 11.28 -19.11 4.45
N ARG A 12 12.19 -18.14 4.64
CA ARG A 12 11.88 -16.86 5.26
C ARG A 12 10.77 -16.11 4.52
N ASP A 13 10.80 -16.08 3.19
CA ASP A 13 9.79 -15.37 2.39
C ASP A 13 8.47 -16.13 2.39
N ARG A 14 8.52 -17.46 2.42
CA ARG A 14 7.34 -18.31 2.62
C ARG A 14 6.67 -18.02 3.96
N GLN A 15 7.45 -17.95 5.04
CA GLN A 15 6.92 -17.65 6.38
C GLN A 15 6.29 -16.27 6.46
N ARG A 16 6.93 -15.24 5.91
CA ARG A 16 6.38 -13.88 5.83
C ARG A 16 5.05 -13.86 5.07
N PHE A 17 4.99 -14.56 3.95
CA PHE A 17 3.76 -14.69 3.17
C PHE A 17 2.66 -15.38 3.98
N VAL A 18 2.95 -16.50 4.62
CA VAL A 18 1.96 -17.26 5.41
C VAL A 18 1.47 -16.43 6.59
N LEU A 19 2.38 -15.76 7.31
CA LEU A 19 2.03 -14.91 8.45
C LEU A 19 1.16 -13.73 8.04
N SER A 20 1.56 -12.96 7.05
CA SER A 20 0.82 -11.77 6.60
C SER A 20 -0.59 -12.13 6.09
N HIS A 21 -0.72 -13.27 5.39
CA HIS A 21 -2.01 -13.74 4.92
C HIS A 21 -2.87 -14.36 6.04
N GLY A 22 -2.24 -15.00 7.02
CA GLY A 22 -2.91 -15.49 8.23
C GLY A 22 -3.51 -14.34 9.04
N VAL A 23 -2.73 -13.28 9.29
CA VAL A 23 -3.20 -12.06 9.95
C VAL A 23 -4.32 -11.38 9.16
N LEU A 24 -4.16 -11.25 7.84
CA LEU A 24 -5.21 -10.71 6.97
C LEU A 24 -6.53 -11.47 7.12
N ARG A 25 -6.50 -12.80 7.08
CA ARG A 25 -7.69 -13.64 7.24
C ARG A 25 -8.35 -13.48 8.61
N GLN A 26 -7.55 -13.44 9.67
CA GLN A 26 -8.08 -13.24 11.03
C GLN A 26 -8.70 -11.85 11.18
N LEU A 27 -8.06 -10.81 10.60
CA LEU A 27 -8.60 -9.47 10.61
C LEU A 27 -9.92 -9.39 9.84
N LEU A 28 -9.95 -9.92 8.61
CA LEU A 28 -11.17 -9.93 7.80
C LEU A 28 -12.30 -10.74 8.45
N ALA A 29 -11.99 -11.81 9.17
CA ALA A 29 -12.98 -12.58 9.92
C ALA A 29 -13.74 -11.73 10.95
N ARG A 30 -13.04 -10.76 11.59
CA ARG A 30 -13.68 -9.82 12.53
C ARG A 30 -14.65 -8.86 11.84
N TYR A 31 -14.34 -8.43 10.61
CA TYR A 31 -15.18 -7.50 9.85
C TYR A 31 -16.34 -8.18 9.12
N THR A 32 -16.14 -9.42 8.70
CA THR A 32 -17.12 -10.18 7.90
C THR A 32 -17.97 -11.13 8.73
N HIS A 33 -17.58 -11.45 9.97
CA HIS A 33 -18.16 -12.49 10.82
C HIS A 33 -18.08 -13.90 10.22
N ILE A 34 -17.17 -14.11 9.24
CA ILE A 34 -16.90 -15.41 8.61
C ILE A 34 -15.62 -15.96 9.24
N LYS A 35 -15.58 -17.27 9.47
CA LYS A 35 -14.36 -17.92 10.00
C LYS A 35 -13.19 -17.71 9.05
N ALA A 36 -12.01 -17.39 9.57
CA ALA A 36 -10.82 -17.06 8.78
C ALA A 36 -10.50 -18.12 7.70
N GLY A 37 -10.71 -19.41 8.00
CA GLY A 37 -10.49 -20.50 7.05
C GLY A 37 -11.52 -20.60 5.93
N GLU A 38 -12.70 -20.02 6.13
CA GLU A 38 -13.82 -20.05 5.19
C GLU A 38 -13.85 -18.84 4.26
N ILE A 39 -13.05 -17.78 4.55
CA ILE A 39 -12.95 -16.60 3.69
C ILE A 39 -12.40 -17.02 2.33
N GLN A 40 -13.10 -16.64 1.28
CA GLN A 40 -12.69 -16.88 -0.10
C GLN A 40 -12.28 -15.56 -0.75
N PHE A 41 -11.17 -15.61 -1.49
CA PHE A 41 -10.67 -14.48 -2.28
C PHE A 41 -10.89 -14.74 -3.76
N ILE A 42 -11.26 -13.70 -4.46
CA ILE A 42 -11.19 -13.61 -5.91
C ILE A 42 -10.08 -12.64 -6.29
N THR A 43 -9.61 -12.76 -7.52
CA THR A 43 -8.58 -11.85 -8.04
C THR A 43 -9.23 -10.93 -9.08
N GLY A 44 -9.13 -9.64 -8.88
CA GLY A 44 -9.57 -8.63 -9.82
C GLY A 44 -8.72 -8.63 -11.11
N ARG A 45 -9.14 -7.84 -12.09
CA ARG A 45 -8.54 -7.81 -13.44
C ARG A 45 -7.01 -7.61 -13.45
N HIS A 46 -6.48 -6.86 -12.49
CA HIS A 46 -5.04 -6.55 -12.39
C HIS A 46 -4.38 -7.19 -11.15
N GLY A 47 -4.97 -8.24 -10.60
CA GLY A 47 -4.36 -9.00 -9.52
C GLY A 47 -4.71 -8.52 -8.11
N LYS A 48 -5.47 -7.42 -7.91
CA LYS A 48 -5.93 -6.99 -6.59
C LYS A 48 -6.86 -8.07 -6.00
N PRO A 49 -6.54 -8.64 -4.83
CA PRO A 49 -7.44 -9.58 -4.17
C PRO A 49 -8.67 -8.86 -3.63
N ALA A 50 -9.83 -9.52 -3.73
CA ALA A 50 -11.09 -9.08 -3.16
C ALA A 50 -11.81 -10.25 -2.49
N LEU A 51 -12.76 -9.96 -1.62
CA LEU A 51 -13.61 -10.99 -1.03
C LEU A 51 -14.59 -11.53 -2.07
N ALA A 52 -14.72 -12.86 -2.17
CA ALA A 52 -15.71 -13.49 -3.02
C ALA A 52 -17.13 -13.32 -2.42
N ALA A 53 -18.12 -13.05 -3.26
CA ALA A 53 -19.53 -13.21 -2.86
C ALA A 53 -19.84 -14.72 -2.70
N PRO A 54 -20.62 -15.15 -1.71
CA PRO A 54 -21.45 -14.41 -0.76
C PRO A 54 -20.74 -14.07 0.57
N SER A 55 -19.41 -14.05 0.60
CA SER A 55 -18.60 -13.81 1.80
C SER A 55 -18.74 -12.37 2.37
N VAL A 56 -19.66 -11.57 1.87
CA VAL A 56 -19.88 -10.19 2.32
C VAL A 56 -21.35 -10.00 2.72
N PRO A 57 -21.77 -10.40 3.94
CA PRO A 57 -23.17 -10.31 4.35
C PRO A 57 -23.71 -8.88 4.46
N SER A 58 -22.89 -7.86 4.63
CA SER A 58 -23.40 -6.49 4.78
C SER A 58 -22.30 -5.45 4.68
N GLY A 59 -22.09 -4.98 3.50
CA GLY A 59 -21.23 -3.83 3.25
C GLY A 59 -19.95 -4.23 2.55
N ASN A 60 -19.74 -3.59 1.46
CA ASN A 60 -18.59 -3.63 0.59
C ASN A 60 -17.28 -3.46 1.41
N ILE A 61 -16.74 -4.54 1.98
CA ILE A 61 -15.47 -4.54 2.67
C ILE A 61 -14.37 -4.61 1.62
N GLN A 62 -13.55 -3.58 1.57
CA GLN A 62 -12.34 -3.51 0.77
C GLN A 62 -11.13 -3.67 1.67
N PHE A 63 -10.07 -4.24 1.14
CA PHE A 63 -8.83 -4.38 1.87
C PHE A 63 -7.60 -4.29 0.95
N SER A 64 -6.47 -4.00 1.56
CA SER A 64 -5.17 -4.02 0.91
C SER A 64 -4.13 -4.54 1.88
N LEU A 65 -3.15 -5.28 1.36
CA LEU A 65 -2.02 -5.82 2.12
C LEU A 65 -0.72 -5.40 1.45
N SER A 66 0.23 -4.91 2.23
CA SER A 66 1.61 -4.70 1.81
C SER A 66 2.56 -5.27 2.84
N HIS A 67 3.74 -5.70 2.41
CA HIS A 67 4.80 -6.17 3.29
C HIS A 67 6.18 -5.80 2.73
N SER A 68 7.08 -5.41 3.61
CA SER A 68 8.50 -5.14 3.30
C SER A 68 9.36 -5.51 4.50
N GLY A 69 10.41 -6.30 4.29
CA GLY A 69 11.21 -6.84 5.40
C GLY A 69 10.37 -7.67 6.37
N GLU A 70 10.41 -7.29 7.64
CA GLU A 70 9.66 -7.95 8.73
C GLU A 70 8.31 -7.25 9.02
N TYR A 71 7.95 -6.27 8.22
CA TYR A 71 6.75 -5.46 8.44
C TYR A 71 5.67 -5.80 7.43
N ALA A 72 4.43 -5.77 7.90
CA ALA A 72 3.25 -5.88 7.06
C ALA A 72 2.22 -4.84 7.49
N LEU A 73 1.53 -4.25 6.53
CA LEU A 73 0.39 -3.38 6.76
C LEU A 73 -0.85 -3.99 6.10
N VAL A 74 -1.94 -3.97 6.83
CA VAL A 74 -3.27 -4.32 6.31
C VAL A 74 -4.18 -3.12 6.48
N ALA A 75 -4.74 -2.63 5.40
CA ALA A 75 -5.81 -1.65 5.44
C ALA A 75 -7.15 -2.33 5.15
N VAL A 76 -8.18 -1.97 5.92
CA VAL A 76 -9.56 -2.43 5.71
C VAL A 76 -10.46 -1.20 5.70
N ALA A 77 -11.33 -1.12 4.72
CA ALA A 77 -12.31 -0.05 4.58
C ALA A 77 -13.70 -0.61 4.26
N ARG A 78 -14.72 0.12 4.65
CA ARG A 78 -16.11 -0.20 4.34
C ARG A 78 -16.67 0.81 3.34
N GLY A 79 -17.24 0.31 2.24
CA GLY A 79 -17.93 1.13 1.24
C GLY A 79 -17.00 2.00 0.39
N ARG A 80 -15.70 1.80 0.46
CA ARG A 80 -14.71 2.57 -0.33
C ARG A 80 -13.51 1.74 -0.71
N GLU A 81 -12.90 2.06 -1.83
CA GLU A 81 -11.63 1.45 -2.25
C GLU A 81 -10.50 1.91 -1.33
N VAL A 82 -9.56 1.02 -1.07
CA VAL A 82 -8.40 1.27 -0.22
C VAL A 82 -7.15 0.58 -0.76
N GLY A 83 -6.03 1.25 -0.60
CA GLY A 83 -4.71 0.69 -0.84
C GLY A 83 -3.76 1.07 0.29
N VAL A 84 -2.79 0.24 0.58
CA VAL A 84 -1.75 0.48 1.58
C VAL A 84 -0.40 0.02 1.03
N ASP A 85 0.64 0.76 1.38
CA ASP A 85 2.00 0.34 1.08
C ASP A 85 2.94 0.61 2.25
N VAL A 86 3.97 -0.24 2.40
CA VAL A 86 5.06 -0.11 3.37
C VAL A 86 6.37 -0.53 2.73
N GLU A 87 7.43 0.24 3.01
CA GLU A 87 8.77 -0.08 2.55
C GLU A 87 9.82 0.12 3.64
N VAL A 88 10.74 -0.84 3.74
CA VAL A 88 11.97 -0.72 4.52
C VAL A 88 13.03 -0.02 3.67
N PHE A 89 13.69 0.98 4.22
CA PHE A 89 14.75 1.70 3.50
C PHE A 89 15.93 0.78 3.19
N LYS A 90 16.38 0.80 1.94
CA LYS A 90 17.55 0.05 1.49
C LYS A 90 18.76 0.98 1.41
N ALA A 91 19.83 0.67 2.12
CA ALA A 91 21.00 1.53 2.26
C ALA A 91 21.69 1.91 0.92
N ASN A 92 21.71 1.00 -0.05
CA ASN A 92 22.46 1.17 -1.30
C ASN A 92 21.56 1.41 -2.52
N MET A 93 20.42 2.06 -2.32
CA MET A 93 19.49 2.35 -3.41
C MET A 93 19.74 3.72 -4.02
N ASP A 94 19.91 3.76 -5.33
CA ASP A 94 20.01 5.02 -6.09
C ASP A 94 18.60 5.62 -6.28
N CYS A 95 18.17 6.36 -5.25
CA CYS A 95 16.84 6.97 -5.21
C CYS A 95 16.65 8.00 -6.34
N ALA A 96 17.69 8.75 -6.71
CA ALA A 96 17.60 9.76 -7.77
C ALA A 96 17.33 9.11 -9.13
N LYS A 97 18.09 8.07 -9.46
CA LYS A 97 17.93 7.34 -10.72
C LYS A 97 16.57 6.62 -10.81
N LEU A 98 16.09 6.08 -9.69
CA LEU A 98 14.77 5.46 -9.67
C LEU A 98 13.66 6.50 -9.80
N ALA A 99 13.79 7.67 -9.16
CA ALA A 99 12.85 8.76 -9.31
C ALA A 99 12.81 9.29 -10.75
N GLU A 100 13.96 9.48 -11.40
CA GLU A 100 14.04 9.87 -12.80
C GLU A 100 13.29 8.90 -13.74
N ARG A 101 13.36 7.61 -13.42
CA ARG A 101 12.75 6.56 -14.24
C ARG A 101 11.24 6.39 -14.02
N PHE A 102 10.77 6.56 -12.78
CA PHE A 102 9.44 6.13 -12.38
C PHE A 102 8.53 7.23 -11.86
N PHE A 103 9.07 8.41 -11.51
CA PHE A 103 8.24 9.47 -10.94
C PHE A 103 7.82 10.49 -12.00
N ALA A 104 6.80 11.26 -11.67
CA ALA A 104 6.40 12.38 -12.52
C ALA A 104 7.56 13.39 -12.63
N PRO A 105 7.69 14.13 -13.76
CA PRO A 105 8.85 15.00 -14.00
C PRO A 105 9.13 16.01 -12.88
N ARG A 106 8.09 16.58 -12.27
CA ARG A 106 8.23 17.53 -11.16
C ARG A 106 8.76 16.87 -9.89
N GLU A 107 8.32 15.65 -9.60
CA GLU A 107 8.82 14.88 -8.46
C GLU A 107 10.28 14.47 -8.67
N ALA A 108 10.63 14.00 -9.87
CA ALA A 108 12.00 13.68 -10.22
C ALA A 108 12.92 14.90 -10.12
N GLN A 109 12.47 16.06 -10.58
CA GLN A 109 13.20 17.32 -10.46
C GLN A 109 13.39 17.73 -8.99
N ALA A 110 12.37 17.63 -8.16
CA ALA A 110 12.47 17.91 -6.73
C ALA A 110 13.42 16.92 -6.04
N MET A 111 13.38 15.64 -6.40
CA MET A 111 14.32 14.64 -5.92
C MET A 111 15.77 14.94 -6.25
N ALA A 112 16.04 15.48 -7.44
CA ALA A 112 17.40 15.81 -7.89
C ALA A 112 18.04 16.97 -7.09
N THR A 113 17.26 17.77 -6.37
CA THR A 113 17.77 18.84 -5.50
C THR A 113 18.20 18.34 -4.11
N LEU A 114 17.87 17.10 -3.78
CA LEU A 114 18.15 16.48 -2.48
C LEU A 114 19.32 15.49 -2.59
N CYS A 115 19.97 15.21 -1.47
CA CYS A 115 20.98 14.16 -1.37
C CYS A 115 20.93 13.48 0.00
N GLY A 116 21.53 12.28 0.09
CA GLY A 116 21.63 11.54 1.34
C GLY A 116 20.27 11.14 1.94
N GLU A 117 20.17 11.24 3.26
CA GLU A 117 18.98 10.83 3.99
C GLU A 117 17.70 11.60 3.61
N PRO A 118 17.71 12.94 3.43
CA PRO A 118 16.51 13.67 2.95
C PRO A 118 16.00 13.18 1.60
N GLN A 119 16.90 12.87 0.67
CA GLN A 119 16.53 12.31 -0.63
C GLN A 119 15.89 10.93 -0.48
N GLN A 120 16.48 10.07 0.35
CA GLN A 120 15.96 8.73 0.60
C GLN A 120 14.57 8.78 1.26
N ARG A 121 14.39 9.61 2.29
CA ARG A 121 13.08 9.79 2.96
C ARG A 121 12.01 10.28 1.98
N MET A 122 12.34 11.27 1.15
CA MET A 122 11.41 11.80 0.15
C MET A 122 11.07 10.75 -0.90
N PHE A 123 12.07 9.99 -1.37
CA PHE A 123 11.84 8.90 -2.32
C PHE A 123 10.82 7.88 -1.79
N TYR A 124 11.05 7.35 -0.59
CA TYR A 124 10.16 6.34 -0.04
C TYR A 124 8.79 6.90 0.32
N ARG A 125 8.70 8.16 0.72
CA ARG A 125 7.44 8.86 0.97
C ARG A 125 6.59 8.95 -0.31
N LEU A 126 7.19 9.34 -1.42
CA LEU A 126 6.53 9.39 -2.73
C LEU A 126 6.20 7.99 -3.26
N TRP A 127 7.15 7.07 -3.14
CA TRP A 127 6.99 5.70 -3.60
C TRP A 127 5.81 5.00 -2.93
N THR A 128 5.77 4.99 -1.59
CA THR A 128 4.69 4.34 -0.84
C THR A 128 3.34 5.01 -1.08
N ALA A 129 3.31 6.33 -1.25
CA ALA A 129 2.08 7.05 -1.59
C ALA A 129 1.54 6.63 -2.96
N LYS A 130 2.40 6.55 -3.99
CA LYS A 130 2.03 6.06 -5.33
C LYS A 130 1.56 4.62 -5.30
N GLU A 131 2.34 3.72 -4.67
CA GLU A 131 1.99 2.31 -4.55
C GLU A 131 0.65 2.11 -3.82
N ALA A 132 0.41 2.83 -2.72
CA ALA A 132 -0.86 2.78 -2.02
C ALA A 132 -2.02 3.21 -2.93
N TYR A 133 -1.86 4.30 -3.69
CA TYR A 133 -2.87 4.77 -4.63
C TYR A 133 -3.14 3.73 -5.73
N PHE A 134 -2.10 3.19 -6.38
CA PHE A 134 -2.26 2.18 -7.44
C PHE A 134 -2.85 0.86 -6.93
N LYS A 135 -2.48 0.43 -5.73
CA LYS A 135 -3.10 -0.71 -5.04
C LYS A 135 -4.57 -0.45 -4.74
N GLY A 136 -4.90 0.77 -4.35
CA GLY A 136 -6.28 1.22 -4.16
C GLY A 136 -7.09 1.11 -5.44
N LEU A 137 -6.60 1.68 -6.54
CA LEU A 137 -7.22 1.59 -7.86
C LEU A 137 -7.31 0.14 -8.40
N GLY A 138 -6.45 -0.76 -7.92
CA GLY A 138 -6.40 -2.14 -8.41
C GLY A 138 -5.86 -2.28 -9.82
N VAL A 139 -5.06 -1.35 -10.30
CA VAL A 139 -4.55 -1.33 -11.68
C VAL A 139 -3.11 -1.82 -11.82
N GLY A 140 -2.43 -2.01 -10.68
CA GLY A 140 -1.03 -2.39 -10.64
C GLY A 140 -0.12 -1.31 -11.23
N LEU A 141 1.18 -1.61 -11.35
CA LEU A 141 2.19 -0.68 -11.91
C LEU A 141 2.05 -0.46 -13.43
N SER A 142 1.18 -1.18 -14.10
CA SER A 142 1.02 -1.14 -15.56
C SER A 142 0.50 0.19 -16.10
N LEU A 143 -0.08 1.05 -15.26
CA LEU A 143 -0.50 2.40 -15.66
C LEU A 143 0.66 3.41 -15.75
N GLY A 144 1.84 3.06 -15.20
CA GLY A 144 2.99 3.96 -15.12
C GLY A 144 2.89 4.93 -13.94
N LEU A 145 3.87 4.85 -13.03
CA LEU A 145 3.92 5.71 -11.84
C LEU A 145 4.13 7.19 -12.20
N GLU A 146 4.74 7.45 -13.35
CA GLU A 146 4.99 8.78 -13.90
C GLU A 146 3.72 9.54 -14.31
N ARG A 147 2.61 8.83 -14.48
CA ARG A 147 1.33 9.41 -14.90
C ARG A 147 0.55 10.09 -13.79
N CYS A 148 0.96 9.91 -12.55
CA CYS A 148 0.39 10.64 -11.42
C CYS A 148 1.48 11.33 -10.61
N GLU A 149 1.23 12.54 -10.17
CA GLU A 149 2.05 13.32 -9.27
C GLU A 149 1.42 13.31 -7.88
N ILE A 150 2.18 12.99 -6.86
CA ILE A 150 1.74 13.07 -5.46
C ILE A 150 2.10 14.47 -4.94
N VAL A 151 1.09 15.22 -4.52
CA VAL A 151 1.28 16.59 -4.03
C VAL A 151 0.98 16.61 -2.54
N PHE A 152 2.04 16.65 -1.73
CA PHE A 152 1.93 16.88 -0.29
C PHE A 152 1.69 18.35 0.02
N ASP A 153 0.94 18.62 1.06
CA ASP A 153 0.69 19.97 1.56
C ASP A 153 1.75 20.31 2.64
N GLY A 154 2.93 20.69 2.17
CA GLY A 154 4.10 20.92 3.04
C GLY A 154 4.50 19.66 3.82
N GLU A 155 4.65 19.83 5.14
CA GLU A 155 4.99 18.74 6.07
C GLU A 155 3.77 17.88 6.45
N SER A 156 2.58 18.21 5.98
CA SER A 156 1.37 17.44 6.26
C SER A 156 1.52 15.98 5.85
N PRO A 157 0.99 15.01 6.61
CA PRO A 157 0.93 13.63 6.17
C PRO A 157 -0.01 13.41 4.99
N HIS A 158 -0.92 14.36 4.73
CA HIS A 158 -1.91 14.26 3.67
C HIS A 158 -1.36 14.69 2.33
N ALA A 159 -1.78 13.98 1.29
CA ALA A 159 -1.43 14.28 -0.09
C ALA A 159 -2.64 14.10 -1.01
N ARG A 160 -2.57 14.77 -2.14
CA ARG A 160 -3.52 14.66 -3.25
C ARG A 160 -2.81 14.08 -4.47
N VAL A 161 -3.59 13.48 -5.35
CA VAL A 161 -3.11 12.98 -6.63
C VAL A 161 -3.40 14.03 -7.70
N ARG A 162 -2.41 14.37 -8.51
CA ARG A 162 -2.56 15.16 -9.73
C ARG A 162 -2.24 14.26 -10.92
N LEU A 163 -3.14 14.20 -11.89
CA LEU A 163 -2.93 13.43 -13.10
C LEU A 163 -1.98 14.18 -14.03
N ALA A 164 -0.90 13.53 -14.47
CA ALA A 164 0.15 14.16 -15.28
C ALA A 164 -0.39 14.61 -16.65
N ASP A 165 -1.26 13.84 -17.26
CA ASP A 165 -1.79 14.10 -18.61
C ASP A 165 -2.69 15.34 -18.70
N SER A 166 -3.44 15.63 -17.65
CA SER A 166 -4.41 16.74 -17.60
C SER A 166 -4.04 17.86 -16.65
N GLY A 167 -3.10 17.61 -15.74
CA GLY A 167 -2.78 18.51 -14.63
C GLY A 167 -3.91 18.68 -13.61
N THR A 168 -5.03 17.95 -13.76
CA THR A 168 -6.17 18.00 -12.84
C THR A 168 -5.91 17.10 -11.63
N SER A 169 -6.50 17.48 -10.49
CA SER A 169 -6.46 16.64 -9.29
C SER A 169 -7.49 15.52 -9.38
N ASP A 170 -7.09 14.32 -8.96
CA ASP A 170 -8.05 13.24 -8.71
C ASP A 170 -8.65 13.44 -7.31
N HIS A 171 -9.70 14.24 -7.26
CA HIS A 171 -10.41 14.55 -6.01
C HIS A 171 -11.16 13.35 -5.41
N ALA A 172 -11.26 12.25 -6.16
CA ALA A 172 -11.87 11.01 -5.69
C ALA A 172 -10.97 10.26 -4.71
N TRP A 173 -9.69 10.64 -4.57
CA TRP A 173 -8.72 9.96 -3.71
C TRP A 173 -7.98 10.91 -2.78
N GLN A 174 -7.79 10.44 -1.55
CA GLN A 174 -6.88 11.04 -0.58
C GLN A 174 -5.82 10.04 -0.15
N ILE A 175 -4.64 10.55 0.13
CA ILE A 175 -3.49 9.75 0.59
C ILE A 175 -3.04 10.32 1.93
N GLN A 176 -2.68 9.43 2.84
CA GLN A 176 -2.07 9.79 4.11
C GLN A 176 -0.80 8.97 4.33
N SER A 177 0.33 9.67 4.52
CA SER A 177 1.57 9.06 5.02
C SER A 177 1.38 8.56 6.44
N LEU A 178 1.97 7.42 6.75
CA LEU A 178 1.91 6.82 8.08
C LEU A 178 3.14 7.20 8.90
N SER A 179 2.95 7.61 10.14
CA SER A 179 4.05 7.73 11.09
C SER A 179 4.50 6.32 11.50
N LEU A 180 5.68 5.92 11.07
CA LEU A 180 6.29 4.61 11.29
C LEU A 180 7.67 4.81 11.93
N PRO A 181 8.26 3.75 12.54
CA PRO A 181 9.63 3.79 13.03
C PRO A 181 10.64 4.22 11.95
N ASP A 182 11.79 4.75 12.38
CA ASP A 182 12.88 5.14 11.49
C ASP A 182 13.32 3.97 10.59
N GLY A 183 13.66 4.31 9.34
CA GLY A 183 14.00 3.32 8.32
C GLY A 183 12.80 2.69 7.62
N LEU A 184 11.59 3.16 7.91
CA LEU A 184 10.34 2.74 7.25
C LEU A 184 9.62 3.93 6.64
N ALA A 185 8.93 3.69 5.54
CA ALA A 185 7.88 4.55 5.04
C ALA A 185 6.63 3.74 4.76
N GLY A 186 5.48 4.38 4.87
CA GLY A 186 4.21 3.77 4.52
C GLY A 186 3.16 4.82 4.24
N ALA A 187 2.16 4.42 3.47
CA ALA A 187 1.04 5.28 3.14
C ALA A 187 -0.24 4.46 2.99
N VAL A 188 -1.35 5.10 3.24
CA VAL A 188 -2.70 4.60 2.92
C VAL A 188 -3.34 5.55 1.92
N ALA A 189 -4.01 5.01 0.93
CA ALA A 189 -4.84 5.73 -0.01
C ALA A 189 -6.27 5.19 0.04
N ALA A 190 -7.26 6.06 0.10
CA ALA A 190 -8.66 5.64 0.06
C ALA A 190 -9.50 6.59 -0.79
N SER A 191 -10.55 6.03 -1.41
CA SER A 191 -11.50 6.82 -2.19
C SER A 191 -12.43 7.63 -1.27
N GLY A 192 -12.85 8.81 -1.74
CA GLY A 192 -13.62 9.79 -0.96
C GLY A 192 -12.73 10.67 -0.07
N GLY A 193 -13.30 11.78 0.38
CA GLY A 193 -12.59 12.80 1.16
C GLY A 193 -12.93 12.85 2.65
N ASP A 194 -13.79 11.96 3.11
CA ASP A 194 -14.47 12.03 4.41
C ASP A 194 -14.14 10.83 5.32
N TRP A 195 -12.94 10.31 5.24
CA TRP A 195 -12.54 9.14 6.05
C TRP A 195 -11.55 9.51 7.14
N GLU A 196 -11.59 8.75 8.21
CA GLU A 196 -10.67 8.81 9.33
C GLU A 196 -9.87 7.50 9.42
N LEU A 197 -8.58 7.61 9.72
CA LEU A 197 -7.68 6.47 9.85
C LEU A 197 -7.56 6.05 11.32
N HIS A 198 -8.05 4.86 11.64
CA HIS A 198 -7.80 4.22 12.92
C HIS A 198 -6.64 3.23 12.79
N ARG A 199 -5.58 3.42 13.59
CA ARG A 199 -4.39 2.56 13.57
C ARG A 199 -4.39 1.61 14.74
N TYR A 200 -4.02 0.37 14.44
CA TYR A 200 -3.82 -0.68 15.43
C TYR A 200 -2.47 -1.34 15.18
N GLU A 201 -1.74 -1.61 16.24
CA GLU A 201 -0.48 -2.34 16.18
C GLU A 201 -0.68 -3.74 16.76
N SER A 202 -0.10 -4.73 16.10
CA SER A 202 -0.04 -6.09 16.61
C SER A 202 1.40 -6.55 16.53
N THR A 203 1.96 -6.94 17.65
CA THR A 203 3.24 -7.64 17.68
C THR A 203 3.06 -9.03 17.09
N ALA A 204 4.03 -9.45 16.29
CA ALA A 204 3.99 -10.68 15.51
C ALA A 204 3.50 -11.89 16.33
N TYR A 205 2.62 -12.65 15.71
CA TYR A 205 2.38 -14.02 16.15
C TYR A 205 3.70 -14.77 16.01
N SER A 206 4.33 -15.10 17.13
CA SER A 206 5.35 -16.12 17.16
C SER A 206 4.68 -17.42 16.71
N LEU A 207 5.12 -17.98 15.60
CA LEU A 207 4.78 -19.37 15.30
C LEU A 207 5.58 -20.21 16.30
N ALA A 208 4.94 -20.60 17.39
CA ALA A 208 5.42 -21.69 18.22
C ALA A 208 5.22 -23.01 17.47
#